data_b09894bfa1ff3337b85ddea05004b78c
#
_entry.id   b09894bfa1ff3337b85ddea05004b78c
#
_cell.length_a   1.000
_cell.length_b   1.000
_cell.length_c   1.000
_cell.angle_alpha   90.00
_cell.angle_beta   90.00
_cell.angle_gamma   90.00
#
_symmetry.space_group_name_H-M   'P 1'
#
loop_
_entity.id
_entity.type
_entity.pdbx_description
1 polymer ?
#
loop_
_entity_poly.entity_id
_entity_poly.type
_entity_poly.pdbx_seq_one_letter_code
_entity_poly.pdbx_strand_id
1 'polypeptide(L)'
;MFFDQIRKPSKNVPIKRQIVITLGVILLGFSLGVFQKWIDGTGGSSLPSILQQLDIGNYFGRLAIWILLGTIISVYSESPLRAAINTFFFFISMLAGYYIYCNFVLGFLPRTYMLMWIVISFASIFMAYICWYAKGEGIIALSISSIIIGVLLAQAFNLNISQGFYMYDLLEVLTWIVAVFLLRRKPKEYAIEIGLSVVIAFIYQLVMPHWG
;
A
#
# COMPACT_ATOMS: atom_id res chain seq x y z
N MET A 1 18.59 6.93 21.09
CA MET A 1 18.63 7.62 19.79
C MET A 1 17.32 8.41 19.60
N PHE A 2 17.31 9.51 18.81
CA PHE A 2 16.12 10.34 18.56
C PHE A 2 14.90 9.52 18.07
N PHE A 3 15.13 8.58 17.16
CA PHE A 3 14.09 7.71 16.61
C PHE A 3 13.44 6.76 17.64
N ASP A 4 14.17 6.35 18.67
CA ASP A 4 13.61 5.47 19.72
C ASP A 4 12.57 6.19 20.60
N GLN A 5 12.52 7.53 20.56
CA GLN A 5 11.51 8.32 21.22
C GLN A 5 10.17 8.28 20.46
N ILE A 6 10.19 8.05 19.15
CA ILE A 6 8.99 7.97 18.31
C ILE A 6 8.36 6.58 18.47
N ARG A 7 9.16 5.53 18.25
CA ARG A 7 8.74 4.13 18.40
C ARG A 7 9.94 3.25 18.69
N LYS A 8 9.80 2.38 19.69
CA LYS A 8 10.87 1.42 20.05
C LYS A 8 10.69 0.11 19.31
N PRO A 9 11.76 -0.43 18.70
CA PRO A 9 11.73 -1.77 18.11
C PRO A 9 11.46 -2.85 19.17
N SER A 10 10.83 -3.94 18.76
CA SER A 10 10.62 -5.10 19.61
C SER A 10 11.95 -5.74 19.97
N LYS A 11 12.19 -5.96 21.27
CA LYS A 11 13.41 -6.58 21.75
C LYS A 11 13.31 -8.11 21.66
N ASN A 12 14.45 -8.78 21.38
CA ASN A 12 14.61 -10.24 21.49
C ASN A 12 13.64 -11.08 20.64
N VAL A 13 13.35 -10.68 19.42
CA VAL A 13 12.57 -11.51 18.51
C VAL A 13 13.45 -12.63 17.95
N PRO A 14 13.09 -13.90 18.14
CA PRO A 14 13.87 -15.03 17.62
C PRO A 14 14.06 -14.96 16.09
N ILE A 15 15.26 -15.26 15.62
CA ILE A 15 15.56 -15.26 14.17
C ILE A 15 14.61 -16.18 13.40
N LYS A 16 14.27 -17.34 13.95
CA LYS A 16 13.31 -18.27 13.34
C LYS A 16 11.97 -17.59 13.03
N ARG A 17 11.42 -16.81 13.99
CA ARG A 17 10.16 -16.09 13.79
C ARG A 17 10.30 -15.03 12.69
N GLN A 18 11.41 -14.31 12.66
CA GLN A 18 11.67 -13.30 11.62
C GLN A 18 11.72 -13.93 10.22
N ILE A 19 12.39 -15.09 10.08
CA ILE A 19 12.45 -15.84 8.81
C ILE A 19 11.06 -16.31 8.40
N VAL A 20 10.28 -16.92 9.31
CA VAL A 20 8.93 -17.40 9.03
C VAL A 20 8.02 -16.26 8.55
N ILE A 21 8.07 -15.10 9.19
CA ILE A 21 7.29 -13.92 8.77
C ILE A 21 7.72 -13.50 7.36
N THR A 22 9.01 -13.39 7.08
CA THR A 22 9.49 -12.99 5.76
C THR A 22 9.09 -14.00 4.68
N LEU A 23 9.18 -15.30 4.96
CA LEU A 23 8.72 -16.34 4.02
C LEU A 23 7.21 -16.26 3.78
N GLY A 24 6.41 -16.01 4.83
CA GLY A 24 4.97 -15.80 4.70
C GLY A 24 4.63 -14.60 3.84
N VAL A 25 5.37 -13.50 4.00
CA VAL A 25 5.21 -12.27 3.21
C VAL A 25 5.62 -12.48 1.74
N ILE A 26 6.69 -13.25 1.47
CA ILE A 26 7.10 -13.64 0.12
C ILE A 26 6.00 -14.49 -0.54
N LEU A 27 5.49 -15.50 0.16
CA LEU A 27 4.43 -16.36 -0.37
C LEU A 27 3.15 -15.54 -0.67
N LEU A 28 2.76 -14.65 0.23
CA LEU A 28 1.62 -13.76 0.04
C LEU A 28 1.82 -12.85 -1.19
N GLY A 29 2.97 -12.19 -1.30
CA GLY A 29 3.30 -11.33 -2.44
C GLY A 29 3.24 -12.10 -3.76
N PHE A 30 3.91 -13.24 -3.83
CA PHE A 30 3.91 -14.08 -5.03
C PHE A 30 2.50 -14.51 -5.44
N SER A 31 1.70 -14.98 -4.49
CA SER A 31 0.31 -15.41 -4.75
C SER A 31 -0.56 -14.25 -5.24
N LEU A 32 -0.42 -13.06 -4.65
CA LEU A 32 -1.15 -11.87 -5.08
C LEU A 32 -0.70 -11.41 -6.47
N GLY A 33 0.57 -11.52 -6.81
CA GLY A 33 1.06 -11.20 -8.15
C GLY A 33 0.49 -12.12 -9.23
N VAL A 34 0.46 -13.43 -8.98
CA VAL A 34 -0.20 -14.41 -9.86
C VAL A 34 -1.69 -14.11 -9.98
N PHE A 35 -2.37 -13.88 -8.84
CA PHE A 35 -3.80 -13.59 -8.79
C PHE A 35 -4.16 -12.30 -9.54
N GLN A 36 -3.40 -11.23 -9.32
CA GLN A 36 -3.57 -9.96 -10.05
C GLN A 36 -3.51 -10.18 -11.55
N LYS A 37 -2.47 -10.89 -12.03
CA LYS A 37 -2.31 -11.11 -13.48
C LYS A 37 -3.36 -12.05 -14.03
N TRP A 38 -3.81 -13.03 -13.26
CA TRP A 38 -4.91 -13.90 -13.64
C TRP A 38 -6.21 -13.09 -13.84
N ILE A 39 -6.57 -12.20 -12.92
CA ILE A 39 -7.74 -11.33 -13.05
C ILE A 39 -7.60 -10.39 -14.26
N ASP A 40 -6.47 -9.73 -14.39
CA ASP A 40 -6.17 -8.81 -15.49
C ASP A 40 -6.23 -9.50 -16.89
N GLY A 41 -5.87 -10.78 -16.94
CA GLY A 41 -5.97 -11.61 -18.14
C GLY A 41 -7.36 -12.20 -18.39
N THR A 42 -8.23 -12.16 -17.39
CA THR A 42 -9.61 -12.69 -17.50
C THR A 42 -10.50 -11.56 -18.00
N GLY A 43 -11.08 -11.70 -19.19
CA GLY A 43 -11.98 -10.67 -19.73
C GLY A 43 -13.10 -10.32 -18.75
N GLY A 44 -13.36 -9.02 -18.54
CA GLY A 44 -14.30 -8.53 -17.54
C GLY A 44 -15.66 -9.23 -17.58
N SER A 45 -16.17 -9.57 -18.78
CA SER A 45 -17.41 -10.32 -18.97
C SER A 45 -17.40 -11.78 -18.46
N SER A 46 -16.23 -12.33 -18.19
CA SER A 46 -16.07 -13.72 -17.70
C SER A 46 -16.05 -13.82 -16.17
N LEU A 47 -15.92 -12.69 -15.48
CA LEU A 47 -15.94 -12.63 -14.01
C LEU A 47 -17.40 -12.70 -13.48
N PRO A 48 -17.62 -13.23 -12.26
CA PRO A 48 -18.91 -13.10 -11.58
C PRO A 48 -19.37 -11.64 -11.50
N SER A 49 -20.66 -11.39 -11.64
CA SER A 49 -21.23 -10.04 -11.72
C SER A 49 -20.84 -9.11 -10.56
N ILE A 50 -20.69 -9.65 -9.36
CA ILE A 50 -20.24 -8.89 -8.19
C ILE A 50 -18.79 -8.39 -8.33
N LEU A 51 -17.89 -9.20 -8.90
CA LEU A 51 -16.49 -8.81 -9.13
C LEU A 51 -16.37 -7.80 -10.28
N GLN A 52 -17.26 -7.88 -11.26
CA GLN A 52 -17.37 -6.87 -12.32
C GLN A 52 -17.82 -5.52 -11.74
N GLN A 53 -18.87 -5.51 -10.91
CA GLN A 53 -19.40 -4.29 -10.29
C GLN A 53 -18.39 -3.63 -9.34
N LEU A 54 -17.55 -4.41 -8.68
CA LEU A 54 -16.48 -3.93 -7.81
C LEU A 54 -15.23 -3.48 -8.57
N ASP A 55 -15.20 -3.62 -9.89
CA ASP A 55 -14.05 -3.26 -10.73
C ASP A 55 -12.73 -3.87 -10.25
N ILE A 56 -12.79 -5.14 -9.79
CA ILE A 56 -11.66 -5.80 -9.10
C ILE A 56 -10.40 -5.90 -9.99
N GLY A 57 -10.57 -6.00 -11.31
CA GLY A 57 -9.47 -6.06 -12.26
C GLY A 57 -8.64 -4.79 -12.24
N ASN A 58 -9.29 -3.63 -12.34
CA ASN A 58 -8.63 -2.34 -12.29
C ASN A 58 -8.13 -1.99 -10.88
N TYR A 59 -8.85 -2.39 -9.83
CA TYR A 59 -8.46 -2.14 -8.44
C TYR A 59 -7.04 -2.64 -8.13
N PHE A 60 -6.67 -3.83 -8.55
CA PHE A 60 -5.31 -4.35 -8.39
C PHE A 60 -4.28 -3.69 -9.34
N GLY A 61 -4.74 -3.01 -10.37
CA GLY A 61 -3.88 -2.18 -11.23
C GLY A 61 -3.52 -0.82 -10.61
N ARG A 62 -4.29 -0.36 -9.62
CA ARG A 62 -4.15 0.95 -8.97
C ARG A 62 -3.25 0.90 -7.75
N LEU A 63 -2.78 2.07 -7.28
CA LEU A 63 -1.80 2.16 -6.19
C LEU A 63 -2.40 1.93 -4.79
N ALA A 64 -3.68 2.21 -4.57
CA ALA A 64 -4.28 2.28 -3.23
C ALA A 64 -4.09 0.99 -2.41
N ILE A 65 -4.42 -0.16 -2.99
CA ILE A 65 -4.29 -1.46 -2.30
C ILE A 65 -2.81 -1.77 -1.95
N TRP A 66 -1.87 -1.42 -2.82
CA TRP A 66 -0.45 -1.68 -2.60
C TRP A 66 0.14 -0.79 -1.52
N ILE A 67 -0.30 0.47 -1.45
CA ILE A 67 0.03 1.38 -0.34
C ILE A 67 -0.50 0.81 0.97
N LEU A 68 -1.75 0.35 1.01
CA LEU A 68 -2.33 -0.25 2.22
C LEU A 68 -1.57 -1.50 2.66
N LEU A 69 -1.31 -2.45 1.75
CA LEU A 69 -0.60 -3.69 2.07
C LEU A 69 0.83 -3.41 2.53
N GLY A 70 1.55 -2.53 1.83
CA GLY A 70 2.88 -2.07 2.25
C GLY A 70 2.86 -1.40 3.63
N THR A 71 1.83 -0.61 3.92
CA THR A 71 1.63 0.00 5.24
C THR A 71 1.38 -1.06 6.31
N ILE A 72 0.48 -2.02 6.08
CA ILE A 72 0.20 -3.12 7.01
C ILE A 72 1.48 -3.89 7.34
N ILE A 73 2.22 -4.33 6.31
CA ILE A 73 3.48 -5.07 6.49
C ILE A 73 4.48 -4.22 7.29
N SER A 74 4.59 -2.94 6.96
CA SER A 74 5.54 -2.03 7.63
C SER A 74 5.20 -1.83 9.10
N VAL A 75 3.96 -1.41 9.42
CA VAL A 75 3.59 -1.04 10.80
C VAL A 75 3.49 -2.23 11.74
N TYR A 76 3.27 -3.44 11.23
CA TYR A 76 3.27 -4.67 12.03
C TYR A 76 4.62 -5.39 12.08
N SER A 77 5.63 -4.90 11.37
CA SER A 77 7.00 -5.39 11.51
C SER A 77 7.60 -5.00 12.87
N GLU A 78 8.54 -5.80 13.34
CA GLU A 78 9.13 -5.71 14.68
C GLU A 78 10.13 -4.55 14.83
N SER A 79 10.66 -4.06 13.73
CA SER A 79 11.59 -2.92 13.66
C SER A 79 11.52 -2.24 12.30
N PRO A 80 12.04 -1.00 12.16
CA PRO A 80 12.04 -0.30 10.87
C PRO A 80 12.86 -1.04 9.81
N LEU A 81 13.97 -1.70 10.20
CA LEU A 81 14.75 -2.52 9.28
C LEU A 81 13.96 -3.75 8.80
N ARG A 82 13.23 -4.41 9.71
CA ARG A 82 12.36 -5.54 9.33
C ARG A 82 11.18 -5.09 8.46
N ALA A 83 10.64 -3.91 8.70
CA ALA A 83 9.63 -3.31 7.83
C ALA A 83 10.16 -3.14 6.39
N ALA A 84 11.35 -2.56 6.25
CA ALA A 84 12.02 -2.39 4.95
C ALA A 84 12.23 -3.73 4.23
N ILE A 85 12.80 -4.73 4.93
CA ILE A 85 13.07 -6.06 4.39
C ILE A 85 11.77 -6.76 3.96
N ASN A 86 10.78 -6.84 4.86
CA ASN A 86 9.53 -7.56 4.58
C ASN A 86 8.76 -6.91 3.44
N THR A 87 8.65 -5.59 3.40
CA THR A 87 7.91 -4.87 2.34
C THR A 87 8.63 -4.99 0.99
N PHE A 88 9.95 -4.91 0.97
CA PHE A 88 10.73 -5.14 -0.25
C PHE A 88 10.49 -6.56 -0.79
N PHE A 89 10.64 -7.58 0.04
CA PHE A 89 10.42 -8.97 -0.38
C PHE A 89 8.96 -9.25 -0.78
N PHE A 90 8.00 -8.57 -0.16
CA PHE A 90 6.61 -8.62 -0.61
C PHE A 90 6.46 -8.11 -2.05
N PHE A 91 6.93 -6.91 -2.35
CA PHE A 91 6.77 -6.34 -3.69
C PHE A 91 7.60 -7.07 -4.74
N ILE A 92 8.84 -7.45 -4.45
CA ILE A 92 9.66 -8.16 -5.44
C ILE A 92 9.10 -9.56 -5.74
N SER A 93 8.57 -10.28 -4.74
CA SER A 93 7.92 -11.57 -4.94
C SER A 93 6.58 -11.44 -5.68
N MET A 94 5.83 -10.37 -5.41
CA MET A 94 4.61 -10.02 -6.17
C MET A 94 4.93 -9.82 -7.67
N LEU A 95 5.97 -9.05 -7.97
CA LEU A 95 6.43 -8.88 -9.34
C LEU A 95 6.87 -10.20 -9.97
N ALA A 96 7.59 -11.03 -9.22
CA ALA A 96 7.98 -12.35 -9.71
C ALA A 96 6.76 -13.20 -10.08
N GLY A 97 5.74 -13.27 -9.21
CA GLY A 97 4.49 -13.99 -9.49
C GLY A 97 3.76 -13.46 -10.73
N TYR A 98 3.60 -12.13 -10.82
CA TYR A 98 2.98 -11.47 -11.96
C TYR A 98 3.69 -11.78 -13.29
N TYR A 99 5.02 -11.64 -13.34
CA TYR A 99 5.78 -11.83 -14.58
C TYR A 99 6.02 -13.28 -14.94
N ILE A 100 6.10 -14.18 -13.97
CA ILE A 100 6.09 -15.62 -14.22
C ILE A 100 4.79 -16.01 -14.92
N TYR A 101 3.64 -15.52 -14.42
CA TYR A 101 2.36 -15.76 -15.07
C TYR A 101 2.31 -15.16 -16.49
N CYS A 102 2.75 -13.91 -16.68
CA CYS A 102 2.85 -13.29 -18.01
C CYS A 102 3.65 -14.14 -18.99
N ASN A 103 4.83 -14.58 -18.59
CA ASN A 103 5.75 -15.28 -19.47
C ASN A 103 5.28 -16.71 -19.80
N PHE A 104 4.87 -17.48 -18.77
CA PHE A 104 4.56 -18.90 -18.96
C PHE A 104 3.12 -19.19 -19.37
N VAL A 105 2.18 -18.32 -19.01
CA VAL A 105 0.75 -18.54 -19.31
C VAL A 105 0.30 -17.68 -20.50
N LEU A 106 0.73 -16.41 -20.57
CA LEU A 106 0.29 -15.49 -21.60
C LEU A 106 1.29 -15.34 -22.77
N GLY A 107 2.52 -15.84 -22.62
CA GLY A 107 3.52 -15.86 -23.67
C GLY A 107 4.14 -14.50 -24.01
N PHE A 108 4.03 -13.47 -23.13
CA PHE A 108 4.64 -12.17 -23.36
C PHE A 108 5.24 -11.57 -22.09
N LEU A 109 6.18 -10.62 -22.25
CA LEU A 109 6.84 -9.95 -21.11
C LEU A 109 6.86 -8.42 -21.34
N PRO A 110 6.07 -7.62 -20.59
CA PRO A 110 6.03 -6.15 -20.72
C PRO A 110 7.22 -5.51 -19.99
N ARG A 111 8.39 -5.46 -20.66
CA ARG A 111 9.69 -5.07 -20.05
C ARG A 111 9.69 -3.67 -19.45
N THR A 112 9.14 -2.66 -20.14
CA THR A 112 9.13 -1.27 -19.64
C THR A 112 8.29 -1.15 -18.38
N TYR A 113 7.11 -1.76 -18.37
CA TYR A 113 6.23 -1.80 -17.20
C TYR A 113 6.91 -2.52 -16.02
N MET A 114 7.60 -3.61 -16.28
CA MET A 114 8.39 -4.34 -15.29
C MET A 114 9.45 -3.48 -14.63
N LEU A 115 10.24 -2.74 -15.41
CA LEU A 115 11.31 -1.90 -14.87
C LEU A 115 10.76 -0.81 -13.92
N MET A 116 9.64 -0.19 -14.26
CA MET A 116 8.99 0.81 -13.41
C MET A 116 8.64 0.22 -12.03
N TRP A 117 8.01 -0.95 -12.00
CA TRP A 117 7.63 -1.60 -10.75
C TRP A 117 8.82 -2.13 -9.95
N ILE A 118 9.90 -2.56 -10.61
CA ILE A 118 11.16 -2.90 -9.93
C ILE A 118 11.71 -1.68 -9.20
N VAL A 119 11.76 -0.51 -9.84
CA VAL A 119 12.21 0.74 -9.22
C VAL A 119 11.35 1.10 -8.01
N ILE A 120 10.01 1.00 -8.14
CA ILE A 120 9.07 1.22 -7.02
C ILE A 120 9.33 0.23 -5.87
N SER A 121 9.63 -1.04 -6.19
CA SER A 121 9.96 -2.04 -5.17
C SER A 121 11.24 -1.69 -4.40
N PHE A 122 12.27 -1.15 -5.05
CA PHE A 122 13.46 -0.65 -4.36
C PHE A 122 13.16 0.61 -3.53
N ALA A 123 12.35 1.53 -4.05
CA ALA A 123 11.90 2.71 -3.30
C ALA A 123 11.11 2.32 -2.04
N SER A 124 10.38 1.20 -2.07
CA SER A 124 9.62 0.70 -0.92
C SER A 124 10.47 0.41 0.31
N ILE A 125 11.77 0.14 0.16
CA ILE A 125 12.71 -0.05 1.28
C ILE A 125 12.72 1.18 2.19
N PHE A 126 12.91 2.36 1.59
CA PHE A 126 12.95 3.63 2.32
C PHE A 126 11.56 4.02 2.84
N MET A 127 10.53 3.85 2.00
CA MET A 127 9.15 4.18 2.37
C MET A 127 8.67 3.32 3.55
N ALA A 128 8.94 2.01 3.53
CA ALA A 128 8.56 1.10 4.61
C ALA A 128 9.31 1.37 5.91
N TYR A 129 10.61 1.72 5.82
CA TYR A 129 11.40 2.13 6.99
C TYR A 129 10.77 3.33 7.70
N ILE A 130 10.35 4.35 6.93
CA ILE A 130 9.68 5.55 7.45
C ILE A 130 8.27 5.20 7.94
N CYS A 131 7.51 4.44 7.15
CA CYS A 131 6.14 4.04 7.44
C CYS A 131 6.00 3.29 8.77
N TRP A 132 7.04 2.54 9.18
CA TRP A 132 7.06 1.85 10.46
C TRP A 132 6.81 2.78 11.64
N TYR A 133 7.28 4.03 11.56
CA TYR A 133 7.09 5.04 12.61
C TYR A 133 5.67 5.63 12.66
N ALA A 134 4.82 5.36 11.67
CA ALA A 134 3.43 5.85 11.66
C ALA A 134 2.63 5.43 12.90
N LYS A 135 2.93 4.28 13.49
CA LYS A 135 2.34 3.81 14.76
C LYS A 135 3.14 4.20 16.01
N GLY A 136 4.04 5.15 15.90
CA GLY A 136 4.76 5.74 17.03
C GLY A 136 3.99 6.86 17.72
N GLU A 137 4.69 7.64 18.56
CA GLU A 137 4.14 8.79 19.28
C GLU A 137 4.75 10.12 18.78
N GLY A 138 4.04 11.22 19.06
CA GLY A 138 4.48 12.57 18.74
C GLY A 138 4.21 13.01 17.30
N ILE A 139 4.69 14.24 16.99
CA ILE A 139 4.34 14.96 15.74
C ILE A 139 4.83 14.23 14.49
N ILE A 140 6.01 13.61 14.55
CA ILE A 140 6.58 12.89 13.39
C ILE A 140 5.71 11.70 13.01
N ALA A 141 5.31 10.89 13.98
CA ALA A 141 4.44 9.76 13.74
C ALA A 141 3.05 10.20 13.25
N LEU A 142 2.51 11.29 13.80
CA LEU A 142 1.27 11.92 13.35
C LEU A 142 1.38 12.37 11.89
N SER A 143 2.47 13.04 11.52
CA SER A 143 2.68 13.50 10.14
C SER A 143 2.77 12.32 9.15
N ILE A 144 3.50 11.26 9.51
CA ILE A 144 3.62 10.08 8.64
C ILE A 144 2.26 9.40 8.43
N SER A 145 1.48 9.18 9.50
CA SER A 145 0.16 8.58 9.38
C SER A 145 -0.81 9.47 8.60
N SER A 146 -0.79 10.80 8.81
CA SER A 146 -1.60 11.75 8.03
C SER A 146 -1.25 11.74 6.54
N ILE A 147 0.04 11.59 6.18
CA ILE A 147 0.46 11.47 4.77
C ILE A 147 -0.12 10.19 4.15
N ILE A 148 -0.01 9.05 4.82
CA ILE A 148 -0.53 7.78 4.31
C ILE A 148 -2.04 7.85 4.12
N ILE A 149 -2.79 8.31 5.13
CA ILE A 149 -4.25 8.45 5.06
C ILE A 149 -4.64 9.46 3.98
N GLY A 150 -3.90 10.58 3.85
CA GLY A 150 -4.17 11.63 2.87
C GLY A 150 -3.96 11.16 1.43
N VAL A 151 -2.89 10.41 1.16
CA VAL A 151 -2.66 9.82 -0.16
C VAL A 151 -3.78 8.81 -0.51
N LEU A 152 -4.19 7.96 0.43
CA LEU A 152 -5.29 7.02 0.21
C LEU A 152 -6.65 7.71 0.07
N LEU A 153 -6.88 8.83 0.77
CA LEU A 153 -8.05 9.68 0.58
C LEU A 153 -8.09 10.25 -0.84
N ALA A 154 -6.94 10.73 -1.35
CA ALA A 154 -6.81 11.24 -2.70
C ALA A 154 -7.02 10.17 -3.79
N GLN A 155 -6.77 8.89 -3.48
CA GLN A 155 -7.09 7.76 -4.37
C GLN A 155 -8.58 7.36 -4.30
N ALA A 156 -9.27 7.62 -3.18
CA ALA A 156 -10.65 7.25 -2.97
C ALA A 156 -11.65 8.30 -3.52
N PHE A 157 -11.29 9.59 -3.48
CA PHE A 157 -12.17 10.70 -3.82
C PHE A 157 -11.51 11.71 -4.73
N ASN A 158 -12.27 12.25 -5.69
CA ASN A 158 -11.88 13.47 -6.38
C ASN A 158 -12.21 14.69 -5.50
N LEU A 159 -11.19 15.45 -5.15
CA LEU A 159 -11.31 16.66 -4.33
C LEU A 159 -11.15 17.94 -5.18
N ASN A 160 -11.02 17.82 -6.50
CA ASN A 160 -10.83 18.96 -7.38
C ASN A 160 -12.13 19.78 -7.49
N ILE A 161 -12.08 21.01 -7.00
CA ILE A 161 -13.24 21.92 -6.96
C ILE A 161 -13.80 22.19 -8.36
N SER A 162 -12.96 22.23 -9.39
CA SER A 162 -13.38 22.50 -10.76
C SER A 162 -14.16 21.34 -11.41
N GLN A 163 -13.92 20.12 -10.96
CA GLN A 163 -14.57 18.90 -11.46
C GLN A 163 -15.71 18.42 -10.57
N GLY A 164 -15.86 19.02 -9.38
CA GLY A 164 -16.80 18.61 -8.36
C GLY A 164 -16.28 17.47 -7.48
N PHE A 165 -16.89 17.33 -6.32
CA PHE A 165 -16.54 16.24 -5.39
C PHE A 165 -17.29 14.97 -5.81
N TYR A 166 -16.54 13.87 -6.01
CA TYR A 166 -17.13 12.53 -6.25
C TYR A 166 -16.20 11.42 -5.75
N MET A 167 -16.79 10.27 -5.51
CA MET A 167 -16.08 9.04 -5.16
C MET A 167 -15.61 8.36 -6.45
N TYR A 168 -14.38 7.87 -6.48
CA TYR A 168 -13.88 7.09 -7.61
C TYR A 168 -14.53 5.70 -7.61
N ASP A 169 -14.06 4.79 -6.75
CA ASP A 169 -14.54 3.43 -6.66
C ASP A 169 -14.72 2.98 -5.21
N LEU A 170 -15.60 2.02 -4.99
CA LEU A 170 -15.94 1.53 -3.65
C LEU A 170 -14.73 0.88 -2.95
N LEU A 171 -13.91 0.14 -3.68
CA LEU A 171 -12.76 -0.57 -3.09
C LEU A 171 -11.66 0.39 -2.61
N GLU A 172 -11.44 1.52 -3.29
CA GLU A 172 -10.53 2.58 -2.84
C GLU A 172 -11.05 3.24 -1.56
N VAL A 173 -12.35 3.49 -1.47
CA VAL A 173 -12.96 4.04 -0.25
C VAL A 173 -12.81 3.06 0.92
N LEU A 174 -13.06 1.77 0.70
CA LEU A 174 -12.85 0.74 1.72
C LEU A 174 -11.37 0.65 2.13
N THR A 175 -10.46 0.76 1.17
CA THR A 175 -9.01 0.79 1.42
C THR A 175 -8.61 1.97 2.30
N TRP A 176 -9.13 3.16 2.00
CA TRP A 176 -8.93 4.35 2.83
C TRP A 176 -9.51 4.18 4.24
N ILE A 177 -10.75 3.69 4.36
CA ILE A 177 -11.39 3.41 5.67
C ILE A 177 -10.53 2.45 6.50
N VAL A 178 -10.05 1.35 5.90
CA VAL A 178 -9.18 0.39 6.60
C VAL A 178 -7.89 1.06 7.08
N ALA A 179 -7.27 1.93 6.28
CA ALA A 179 -6.07 2.67 6.68
C ALA A 179 -6.33 3.62 7.85
N VAL A 180 -7.46 4.32 7.85
CA VAL A 180 -7.90 5.20 8.95
C VAL A 180 -8.02 4.40 10.26
N PHE A 181 -8.67 3.23 10.23
CA PHE A 181 -8.77 2.36 11.42
C PHE A 181 -7.42 1.75 11.82
N LEU A 182 -6.62 1.35 10.84
CA LEU A 182 -5.29 0.79 11.07
C LEU A 182 -4.36 1.75 11.80
N LEU A 183 -4.37 3.03 11.42
CA LEU A 183 -3.48 4.08 11.95
C LEU A 183 -4.12 4.91 13.07
N ARG A 184 -5.33 4.56 13.50
CA ARG A 184 -6.10 5.27 14.54
C ARG A 184 -5.26 5.62 15.76
N ARG A 185 -5.42 6.88 16.22
CA ARG A 185 -4.73 7.49 17.35
C ARG A 185 -5.69 7.84 18.50
N LYS A 186 -5.15 8.48 19.57
CA LYS A 186 -5.96 9.07 20.63
C LYS A 186 -6.92 10.14 20.06
N PRO A 187 -8.11 10.35 20.63
CA PRO A 187 -9.15 11.18 19.99
C PRO A 187 -8.70 12.59 19.57
N LYS A 188 -7.88 13.27 20.38
CA LYS A 188 -7.36 14.61 20.03
C LYS A 188 -6.39 14.59 18.85
N GLU A 189 -5.45 13.65 18.85
CA GLU A 189 -4.49 13.48 17.74
C GLU A 189 -5.20 13.00 16.49
N TYR A 190 -6.24 12.17 16.64
CA TYR A 190 -7.03 11.64 15.53
C TYR A 190 -7.76 12.74 14.75
N ALA A 191 -8.33 13.75 15.43
CA ALA A 191 -8.95 14.89 14.76
C ALA A 191 -7.92 15.69 13.93
N ILE A 192 -6.71 15.89 14.48
CA ILE A 192 -5.62 16.57 13.76
C ILE A 192 -5.14 15.72 12.59
N GLU A 193 -4.99 14.41 12.77
CA GLU A 193 -4.60 13.46 11.75
C GLU A 193 -5.54 13.50 10.53
N ILE A 194 -6.85 13.44 10.76
CA ILE A 194 -7.85 13.53 9.69
C ILE A 194 -7.82 14.91 9.02
N GLY A 195 -7.74 16.00 9.80
CA GLY A 195 -7.63 17.36 9.24
C GLY A 195 -6.41 17.53 8.33
N LEU A 196 -5.24 17.06 8.78
CA LEU A 196 -4.01 17.09 7.99
C LEU A 196 -4.12 16.17 6.75
N SER A 197 -4.74 15.00 6.87
CA SER A 197 -4.90 14.08 5.75
C SER A 197 -5.73 14.68 4.61
N VAL A 198 -6.74 15.47 4.93
CA VAL A 198 -7.53 16.21 3.92
C VAL A 198 -6.66 17.23 3.18
N VAL A 199 -5.87 18.03 3.91
CA VAL A 199 -4.96 19.00 3.30
C VAL A 199 -3.93 18.30 2.38
N ILE A 200 -3.37 17.20 2.85
CA ILE A 200 -2.41 16.39 2.08
C ILE A 200 -3.06 15.82 0.83
N ALA A 201 -4.31 15.34 0.92
CA ALA A 201 -5.04 14.82 -0.23
C ALA A 201 -5.25 15.89 -1.32
N PHE A 202 -5.60 17.13 -0.93
CA PHE A 202 -5.69 18.25 -1.87
C PHE A 202 -4.35 18.54 -2.53
N ILE A 203 -3.27 18.64 -1.75
CA ILE A 203 -1.92 18.89 -2.28
C ILE A 203 -1.50 17.77 -3.23
N TYR A 204 -1.76 16.52 -2.86
CA TYR A 204 -1.43 15.35 -3.68
C TYR A 204 -2.10 15.44 -5.05
N GLN A 205 -3.40 15.75 -5.11
CA GLN A 205 -4.13 15.83 -6.37
C GLN A 205 -3.74 17.03 -7.26
N LEU A 206 -3.15 18.08 -6.68
CA LEU A 206 -2.59 19.18 -7.45
C LEU A 206 -1.28 18.79 -8.18
N VAL A 207 -0.53 17.84 -7.62
CA VAL A 207 0.79 17.42 -8.13
C VAL A 207 0.70 16.13 -8.94
N MET A 208 -0.11 15.19 -8.47
CA MET A 208 -0.25 13.85 -9.05
C MET A 208 -1.69 13.64 -9.50
N PRO A 209 -1.95 13.53 -10.79
CA PRO A 209 -3.29 13.17 -11.27
C PRO A 209 -3.67 11.76 -10.78
N HIS A 210 -4.97 11.51 -10.69
CA HIS A 210 -5.47 10.18 -10.35
C HIS A 210 -5.04 9.17 -11.45
N TRP A 211 -4.44 8.07 -11.01
CA TRP A 211 -4.07 6.96 -11.87
C TRP A 211 -5.14 5.87 -11.73
N GLY A 212 -6.13 5.92 -12.57
CA GLY A 212 -7.23 4.97 -12.65
C GLY A 212 -7.54 4.61 -14.08
#